data_d6cb8615bd61d6f959cec9aee87220c9
#
_entry.id   d6cb8615bd61d6f959cec9aee87220c9
#
_cell.length_a   1.000
_cell.length_b   1.000
_cell.length_c   1.000
_cell.angle_alpha   90.00
_cell.angle_beta   90.00
_cell.angle_gamma   90.00
#
_symmetry.space_group_name_H-M   'P 1'
#
loop_
_entity.id
_entity.type
_entity.pdbx_description
1 polymer ?
#
loop_
_entity_poly.entity_id
_entity_poly.type
_entity_poly.pdbx_seq_one_letter_code
_entity_poly.pdbx_strand_id
1 'polypeptide(L)'
;CFREMKEAFGLNATGSGSVEGDAPSSAVADPNSAALTAVGAGGPSLGIAMGATDLVARYCNHLGLDMSIVRVTEAVTTRIHELGYLAGRSPITIAAASIYLVTILAGEPRNARRISVTAGVSDVTIKHSFKELLKVQKEVLTPEILAKDKRLDIARLESP
;
A
#
# COMPACT_ATOMS: atom_id res chain seq x y z
N CYS A 1 -5.81 -45.42 -1.86
CA CYS A 1 -6.70 -44.44 -2.51
C CYS A 1 -6.01 -43.53 -3.50
N PHE A 2 -4.68 -43.66 -3.70
CA PHE A 2 -3.94 -42.87 -4.68
C PHE A 2 -3.95 -43.47 -6.10
N ARG A 3 -4.51 -44.65 -6.27
CA ARG A 3 -4.56 -45.35 -7.57
C ARG A 3 -5.72 -44.92 -8.47
N GLU A 4 -6.82 -44.44 -7.92
CA GLU A 4 -8.01 -44.09 -8.69
C GLU A 4 -7.94 -42.74 -9.39
N MET A 5 -7.02 -41.85 -8.95
CA MET A 5 -6.84 -40.52 -9.59
C MET A 5 -6.03 -40.54 -10.89
N LYS A 6 -5.32 -41.64 -11.19
CA LYS A 6 -4.53 -41.75 -12.44
C LYS A 6 -5.34 -42.23 -13.63
N GLU A 7 -6.44 -42.86 -13.42
CA GLU A 7 -7.29 -43.37 -14.51
C GLU A 7 -8.32 -42.35 -15.02
N ALA A 8 -8.62 -41.31 -14.24
CA ALA A 8 -9.53 -40.24 -14.65
C ALA A 8 -8.93 -39.24 -15.64
N PHE A 9 -7.60 -39.19 -15.74
CA PHE A 9 -6.92 -38.42 -16.77
C PHE A 9 -6.44 -39.40 -17.85
N GLY A 10 -7.33 -39.83 -18.69
CA GLY A 10 -7.03 -40.56 -19.90
C GLY A 10 -6.24 -39.68 -20.88
N LEU A 11 -4.95 -39.60 -20.65
CA LEU A 11 -4.01 -39.07 -21.63
C LEU A 11 -3.77 -40.14 -22.68
N ASN A 12 -4.72 -40.25 -23.59
CA ASN A 12 -4.53 -40.99 -24.82
C ASN A 12 -3.77 -40.06 -25.79
N ALA A 13 -2.48 -40.12 -25.71
CA ALA A 13 -1.59 -39.52 -26.69
C ALA A 13 -1.41 -40.50 -27.86
N THR A 14 -2.36 -40.49 -28.75
CA THR A 14 -2.18 -41.02 -30.13
C THR A 14 -3.00 -40.17 -31.08
N GLY A 15 -2.33 -39.24 -31.71
CA GLY A 15 -2.91 -38.38 -32.72
C GLY A 15 -1.83 -37.50 -33.33
N SER A 16 -1.01 -38.11 -34.18
CA SER A 16 -0.21 -37.38 -35.15
C SER A 16 -1.17 -36.56 -36.04
N GLY A 17 -1.13 -35.27 -35.85
CA GLY A 17 -1.84 -34.29 -36.69
C GLY A 17 -1.01 -33.04 -36.75
N SER A 18 -0.09 -33.03 -37.69
CA SER A 18 0.53 -31.81 -38.19
C SER A 18 -0.55 -30.89 -38.75
N VAL A 19 -0.82 -29.83 -38.01
CA VAL A 19 -1.52 -28.69 -38.54
C VAL A 19 -0.65 -27.49 -38.29
N GLU A 20 0.09 -27.09 -39.29
CA GLU A 20 0.57 -25.74 -39.42
C GLU A 20 -0.67 -24.82 -39.41
N GLY A 21 -0.88 -24.13 -38.35
CA GLY A 21 -1.88 -23.12 -38.15
C GLY A 21 -1.20 -21.88 -37.64
N ASP A 22 -0.91 -21.03 -38.57
CA ASP A 22 -0.60 -19.63 -38.43
C ASP A 22 -1.32 -19.05 -37.19
N ALA A 23 -0.55 -18.67 -36.19
CA ALA A 23 -1.06 -17.89 -35.07
C ALA A 23 -1.00 -16.42 -35.45
N PRO A 24 -2.14 -15.73 -35.62
CA PRO A 24 -2.11 -14.29 -35.62
C PRO A 24 -1.81 -13.86 -34.16
N SER A 25 -0.61 -13.36 -33.94
CA SER A 25 -0.30 -12.63 -32.74
C SER A 25 -1.15 -11.36 -32.71
N SER A 26 -2.30 -11.46 -32.15
CA SER A 26 -2.99 -10.29 -31.63
C SER A 26 -2.49 -10.11 -30.22
N ALA A 27 -1.36 -9.48 -30.07
CA ALA A 27 -0.96 -8.86 -28.83
C ALA A 27 -2.03 -7.79 -28.53
N VAL A 28 -2.98 -8.16 -27.71
CA VAL A 28 -3.83 -7.18 -27.05
C VAL A 28 -2.91 -6.51 -26.05
N ALA A 29 -2.32 -5.41 -26.49
CA ALA A 29 -1.61 -4.52 -25.61
C ALA A 29 -2.65 -3.97 -24.62
N ASP A 30 -2.51 -4.35 -23.36
CA ASP A 30 -3.27 -3.74 -22.30
C ASP A 30 -3.03 -2.22 -22.33
N PRO A 31 -4.08 -1.41 -22.46
CA PRO A 31 -3.94 0.04 -22.55
C PRO A 31 -3.39 0.67 -21.26
N ASN A 32 -3.21 -0.13 -20.22
CA ASN A 32 -2.68 0.33 -18.92
C ASN A 32 -1.15 0.16 -18.80
N SER A 33 -0.52 -0.55 -19.74
CA SER A 33 0.94 -0.68 -19.75
C SER A 33 1.64 0.50 -20.43
N ALA A 34 0.93 1.26 -21.27
CA ALA A 34 1.51 2.37 -22.01
C ALA A 34 1.64 3.67 -21.20
N ALA A 35 1.02 3.75 -20.04
CA ALA A 35 1.05 4.96 -19.22
C ALA A 35 2.33 5.11 -18.37
N LEU A 36 3.17 4.09 -18.32
CA LEU A 36 4.40 4.09 -17.51
C LEU A 36 5.68 4.39 -18.30
N THR A 37 5.61 4.48 -19.62
CA THR A 37 6.79 4.72 -20.47
C THR A 37 6.84 6.08 -21.14
N ALA A 38 5.86 6.93 -20.92
CA ALA A 38 5.80 8.26 -21.49
C ALA A 38 6.25 9.36 -20.50
N VAL A 39 7.23 9.08 -19.63
CA VAL A 39 8.00 10.16 -19.04
C VAL A 39 9.26 10.32 -19.88
N GLY A 40 9.04 11.02 -20.98
CA GLY A 40 10.04 11.36 -21.97
C GLY A 40 11.19 12.14 -21.38
N ALA A 41 12.32 11.74 -21.86
CA ALA A 41 13.53 12.49 -22.11
C ALA A 41 13.46 13.99 -21.83
N GLY A 42 14.33 14.45 -20.93
CA GLY A 42 14.70 15.86 -20.90
C GLY A 42 14.63 16.52 -19.53
N GLY A 43 15.48 16.10 -18.64
CA GLY A 43 15.79 16.76 -17.40
C GLY A 43 16.63 15.84 -16.53
N PRO A 44 17.50 16.32 -15.65
CA PRO A 44 18.08 15.47 -14.66
C PRO A 44 16.89 14.91 -13.85
N SER A 45 16.42 13.74 -14.22
CA SER A 45 15.54 12.98 -13.36
C SER A 45 16.42 12.57 -12.18
N LEU A 46 16.49 13.43 -11.21
CA LEU A 46 16.53 12.98 -9.85
C LEU A 46 15.34 12.04 -9.78
N GLY A 47 15.60 10.75 -9.87
CA GLY A 47 14.64 9.70 -9.59
C GLY A 47 14.22 9.89 -8.14
N ILE A 48 13.32 10.83 -7.93
CA ILE A 48 12.63 10.98 -6.67
C ILE A 48 11.71 9.78 -6.66
N ALA A 49 12.24 8.67 -6.15
CA ALA A 49 11.38 7.57 -5.77
C ALA A 49 10.33 8.20 -4.87
N MET A 50 9.06 8.19 -5.30
CA MET A 50 7.96 8.74 -4.51
C MET A 50 8.01 8.10 -3.14
N GLY A 51 8.44 8.86 -2.16
CA GLY A 51 8.56 8.41 -0.79
C GLY A 51 7.17 8.20 -0.19
N ALA A 52 7.11 7.48 0.92
CA ALA A 52 5.86 7.29 1.63
C ALA A 52 5.21 8.63 2.03
N THR A 53 5.99 9.65 2.31
CA THR A 53 5.55 11.02 2.64
C THR A 53 4.79 11.69 1.50
N ASP A 54 5.27 11.56 0.26
CA ASP A 54 4.60 12.14 -0.91
C ASP A 54 3.22 11.50 -1.16
N LEU A 55 3.14 10.21 -0.89
CA LEU A 55 1.89 9.46 -1.00
C LEU A 55 0.88 9.84 0.08
N VAL A 56 1.35 10.21 1.28
CA VAL A 56 0.49 10.64 2.39
C VAL A 56 -0.37 11.83 2.00
N ALA A 57 0.22 12.90 1.49
CA ALA A 57 -0.52 14.10 1.09
C ALA A 57 -1.60 13.77 0.06
N ARG A 58 -1.25 12.96 -0.94
CA ARG A 58 -2.17 12.53 -1.98
C ARG A 58 -3.36 11.72 -1.42
N TYR A 59 -3.08 10.72 -0.59
CA TYR A 59 -4.12 9.87 -0.04
C TYR A 59 -5.00 10.60 0.98
N CYS A 60 -4.43 11.46 1.81
CA CYS A 60 -5.17 12.28 2.74
C CYS A 60 -6.16 13.22 2.03
N ASN A 61 -5.74 13.83 0.91
CA ASN A 61 -6.62 14.66 0.08
C ASN A 61 -7.78 13.85 -0.50
N HIS A 62 -7.52 12.64 -1.00
CA HIS A 62 -8.59 11.75 -1.49
C HIS A 62 -9.55 11.28 -0.39
N LEU A 63 -9.07 11.17 0.83
CA LEU A 63 -9.88 10.79 1.99
C LEU A 63 -10.61 11.98 2.62
N GLY A 64 -10.34 13.20 2.15
CA GLY A 64 -10.92 14.43 2.70
C GLY A 64 -10.50 14.69 4.14
N LEU A 65 -9.21 14.51 4.44
CA LEU A 65 -8.64 14.75 5.77
C LEU A 65 -8.14 16.18 5.89
N ASP A 66 -8.22 16.73 7.10
CA ASP A 66 -7.73 18.09 7.41
C ASP A 66 -6.22 18.21 7.21
N MET A 67 -5.75 19.40 6.84
CA MET A 67 -4.32 19.71 6.67
C MET A 67 -3.49 19.48 7.93
N SER A 68 -4.08 19.62 9.11
CA SER A 68 -3.43 19.29 10.38
C SER A 68 -3.12 17.79 10.46
N ILE A 69 -4.06 16.94 10.08
CA ILE A 69 -3.89 15.49 10.01
C ILE A 69 -2.82 15.12 8.97
N VAL A 70 -2.83 15.77 7.82
CA VAL A 70 -1.80 15.57 6.77
C VAL A 70 -0.41 15.80 7.34
N ARG A 71 -0.16 16.95 7.96
CA ARG A 71 1.14 17.32 8.55
C ARG A 71 1.60 16.37 9.65
N VAL A 72 0.66 15.91 10.47
CA VAL A 72 0.97 14.90 11.50
C VAL A 72 1.34 13.56 10.86
N THR A 73 0.58 13.15 9.85
CA THR A 73 0.82 11.88 9.16
C THR A 73 2.16 11.90 8.43
N GLU A 74 2.52 13.00 7.80
CA GLU A 74 3.85 13.17 7.18
C GLU A 74 4.96 13.06 8.21
N ALA A 75 4.83 13.73 9.36
CA ALA A 75 5.81 13.65 10.43
C ALA A 75 5.96 12.23 11.00
N VAL A 76 4.83 11.54 11.20
CA VAL A 76 4.81 10.13 11.65
C VAL A 76 5.49 9.23 10.61
N THR A 77 5.17 9.42 9.32
CA THR A 77 5.74 8.62 8.23
C THR A 77 7.24 8.83 8.11
N THR A 78 7.71 10.08 8.22
CA THR A 78 9.15 10.41 8.25
C THR A 78 9.83 9.71 9.41
N ARG A 79 9.22 9.76 10.60
CA ARG A 79 9.78 9.12 11.79
C ARG A 79 9.85 7.60 11.68
N ILE A 80 8.83 6.97 11.12
CA ILE A 80 8.83 5.53 10.83
C ILE A 80 10.00 5.17 9.91
N HIS A 81 10.25 5.99 8.90
CA HIS A 81 11.35 5.79 7.95
C HIS A 81 12.72 5.97 8.62
N GLU A 82 12.90 7.03 9.43
CA GLU A 82 14.15 7.29 10.17
C GLU A 82 14.51 6.16 11.14
N LEU A 83 13.52 5.62 11.83
CA LEU A 83 13.69 4.53 12.77
C LEU A 83 13.81 3.15 12.10
N GLY A 84 13.58 3.09 10.78
CA GLY A 84 13.63 1.85 10.01
C GLY A 84 12.48 0.88 10.29
N TYR A 85 11.41 1.34 10.94
CA TYR A 85 10.22 0.51 11.15
C TYR A 85 9.48 0.28 9.84
N LEU A 86 8.88 -0.90 9.72
CA LEU A 86 8.27 -1.37 8.49
C LEU A 86 9.26 -1.44 7.30
N ALA A 87 10.57 -1.54 7.58
CA ALA A 87 11.56 -1.78 6.55
C ALA A 87 11.20 -3.06 5.76
N GLY A 88 11.26 -2.99 4.44
CA GLY A 88 10.81 -4.07 3.56
C GLY A 88 9.33 -4.04 3.19
N ARG A 89 8.53 -3.15 3.77
CA ARG A 89 7.17 -2.85 3.28
C ARG A 89 7.23 -1.82 2.16
N SER A 90 6.27 -1.89 1.25
CA SER A 90 6.17 -0.88 0.18
C SER A 90 5.87 0.51 0.76
N PRO A 91 6.36 1.60 0.14
CA PRO A 91 6.03 2.96 0.55
C PRO A 91 4.53 3.23 0.65
N ILE A 92 3.75 2.61 -0.23
CA ILE A 92 2.29 2.67 -0.24
C ILE A 92 1.69 2.10 1.05
N THR A 93 2.22 0.96 1.50
CA THR A 93 1.77 0.30 2.74
C THR A 93 2.12 1.14 3.96
N ILE A 94 3.32 1.74 3.99
CA ILE A 94 3.76 2.61 5.09
C ILE A 94 2.84 3.83 5.19
N ALA A 95 2.60 4.52 4.07
CA ALA A 95 1.70 5.66 4.01
C ALA A 95 0.28 5.30 4.49
N ALA A 96 -0.29 4.20 3.98
CA ALA A 96 -1.62 3.76 4.36
C ALA A 96 -1.75 3.40 5.85
N ALA A 97 -0.73 2.73 6.42
CA ALA A 97 -0.70 2.39 7.84
C ALA A 97 -0.55 3.64 8.73
N SER A 98 0.27 4.61 8.31
CA SER A 98 0.44 5.89 9.00
C SER A 98 -0.86 6.70 9.02
N ILE A 99 -1.56 6.77 7.89
CA ILE A 99 -2.87 7.43 7.80
C ILE A 99 -3.87 6.75 8.73
N TYR A 100 -3.90 5.42 8.74
CA TYR A 100 -4.80 4.66 9.62
C TYR A 100 -4.53 4.96 11.10
N LEU A 101 -3.25 4.95 11.51
CA LEU A 101 -2.80 5.28 12.86
C LEU A 101 -3.24 6.70 13.28
N VAL A 102 -2.93 7.71 12.46
CA VAL A 102 -3.17 9.11 12.80
C VAL A 102 -4.67 9.44 12.81
N THR A 103 -5.47 8.84 11.94
CA THR A 103 -6.93 9.06 11.95
C THR A 103 -7.58 8.51 13.21
N ILE A 104 -7.07 7.42 13.78
CA ILE A 104 -7.54 6.90 15.08
C ILE A 104 -7.12 7.87 16.20
N LEU A 105 -5.87 8.31 16.21
CA LEU A 105 -5.36 9.30 17.18
C LEU A 105 -6.16 10.59 17.19
N ALA A 106 -6.51 11.10 16.02
CA ALA A 106 -7.27 12.33 15.86
C ALA A 106 -8.76 12.19 16.25
N GLY A 107 -9.23 10.97 16.52
CA GLY A 107 -10.64 10.71 16.82
C GLY A 107 -11.54 10.77 15.60
N GLU A 108 -10.97 10.74 14.41
CA GLU A 108 -11.68 10.64 13.14
C GLU A 108 -11.32 9.35 12.40
N PRO A 109 -11.62 8.17 13.00
CA PRO A 109 -11.17 6.91 12.43
C PRO A 109 -11.74 6.70 11.04
N ARG A 110 -10.88 6.53 10.07
CA ARG A 110 -11.26 6.13 8.72
C ARG A 110 -11.26 4.61 8.62
N ASN A 111 -12.27 4.06 7.96
CA ASN A 111 -12.34 2.62 7.77
C ASN A 111 -11.11 2.15 6.96
N ALA A 112 -10.41 1.11 7.45
CA ALA A 112 -9.26 0.52 6.78
C ALA A 112 -9.57 0.14 5.32
N ARG A 113 -10.80 -0.29 5.03
CA ARG A 113 -11.25 -0.60 3.67
C ARG A 113 -11.29 0.63 2.76
N ARG A 114 -11.66 1.79 3.29
CA ARG A 114 -11.66 3.04 2.51
C ARG A 114 -10.24 3.47 2.18
N ILE A 115 -9.32 3.37 3.15
CA ILE A 115 -7.90 3.62 2.92
C ILE A 115 -7.33 2.60 1.92
N SER A 116 -7.71 1.33 2.03
CA SER A 116 -7.35 0.24 1.13
C SER A 116 -7.67 0.55 -0.33
N VAL A 117 -8.89 1.02 -0.60
CA VAL A 117 -9.33 1.40 -1.95
C VAL A 117 -8.52 2.59 -2.47
N THR A 118 -8.26 3.59 -1.63
CA THR A 118 -7.51 4.80 -2.03
C THR A 118 -6.04 4.50 -2.29
N ALA A 119 -5.41 3.66 -1.46
CA ALA A 119 -4.00 3.34 -1.54
C ALA A 119 -3.68 2.14 -2.45
N GLY A 120 -4.67 1.33 -2.80
CA GLY A 120 -4.46 0.10 -3.56
C GLY A 120 -3.77 -1.03 -2.77
N VAL A 121 -3.92 -1.04 -1.45
CA VAL A 121 -3.34 -2.05 -0.53
C VAL A 121 -4.47 -2.72 0.23
N SER A 122 -4.36 -4.03 0.50
CA SER A 122 -5.42 -4.74 1.24
C SER A 122 -5.59 -4.19 2.67
N ASP A 123 -6.83 -4.18 3.16
CA ASP A 123 -7.16 -3.75 4.52
C ASP A 123 -6.50 -4.63 5.59
N VAL A 124 -6.28 -5.90 5.30
CA VAL A 124 -5.55 -6.83 6.17
C VAL A 124 -4.09 -6.40 6.32
N THR A 125 -3.45 -6.01 5.22
CA THR A 125 -2.06 -5.52 5.23
C THR A 125 -1.94 -4.22 6.02
N ILE A 126 -2.91 -3.30 5.87
CA ILE A 126 -2.95 -2.04 6.63
C ILE A 126 -3.06 -2.33 8.14
N LYS A 127 -4.00 -3.18 8.53
CA LYS A 127 -4.21 -3.57 9.94
C LYS A 127 -3.01 -4.31 10.53
N HIS A 128 -2.34 -5.14 9.73
CA HIS A 128 -1.13 -5.84 10.17
C HIS A 128 0.00 -4.85 10.43
N SER A 129 0.28 -3.95 9.48
CA SER A 129 1.29 -2.91 9.64
C SER A 129 0.96 -1.95 10.79
N PHE A 130 -0.31 -1.63 11.00
CA PHE A 130 -0.78 -0.86 12.15
C PHE A 130 -0.46 -1.55 13.47
N LYS A 131 -0.69 -2.86 13.59
CA LYS A 131 -0.33 -3.63 14.79
C LYS A 131 1.18 -3.63 15.06
N GLU A 132 2.00 -3.64 14.02
CA GLU A 132 3.45 -3.49 14.16
C GLU A 132 3.81 -2.10 14.69
N LEU A 133 3.17 -1.04 14.18
CA LEU A 133 3.37 0.33 14.67
C LEU A 133 2.91 0.54 16.12
N LEU A 134 1.86 -0.14 16.56
CA LEU A 134 1.41 -0.08 17.95
C LEU A 134 2.47 -0.56 18.94
N LYS A 135 3.29 -1.54 18.57
CA LYS A 135 4.36 -2.05 19.44
C LYS A 135 5.44 -1.00 19.69
N VAL A 136 5.64 -0.11 18.74
CA VAL A 136 6.68 0.94 18.77
C VAL A 136 6.10 2.35 18.85
N GLN A 137 4.82 2.46 19.19
CA GLN A 137 4.10 3.74 19.22
C GLN A 137 4.81 4.83 20.03
N LYS A 138 5.44 4.47 21.15
CA LYS A 138 6.16 5.43 22.02
C LYS A 138 7.37 6.07 21.35
N GLU A 139 7.99 5.35 20.42
CA GLU A 139 9.16 5.84 19.68
C GLU A 139 8.77 6.63 18.44
N VAL A 140 7.65 6.26 17.82
CA VAL A 140 7.11 6.90 16.62
C VAL A 140 6.33 8.16 16.98
N LEU A 141 5.51 8.11 18.04
CA LEU A 141 4.69 9.22 18.49
C LEU A 141 5.42 10.06 19.55
N THR A 142 6.33 10.89 19.11
CA THR A 142 7.04 11.81 20.00
C THR A 142 6.11 12.93 20.49
N PRO A 143 6.38 13.52 21.67
CA PRO A 143 5.57 14.64 22.17
C PRO A 143 5.53 15.83 21.21
N GLU A 144 6.56 16.00 20.40
CA GLU A 144 6.61 17.04 19.34
C GLU A 144 5.58 16.78 18.24
N ILE A 145 5.38 15.52 17.87
CA ILE A 145 4.38 15.13 16.87
C ILE A 145 2.98 15.30 17.43
N LEU A 146 2.77 14.90 18.69
CA LEU A 146 1.50 15.05 19.37
C LEU A 146 1.12 16.52 19.61
N ALA A 147 2.10 17.40 19.81
CA ALA A 147 1.88 18.83 19.95
C ALA A 147 1.42 19.53 18.66
N LYS A 148 1.59 18.90 17.50
CA LYS A 148 1.17 19.46 16.21
C LYS A 148 -0.35 19.55 16.07
N ASP A 149 -1.10 18.70 16.74
CA ASP A 149 -2.56 18.77 16.78
C ASP A 149 -3.07 18.35 18.17
N LYS A 150 -3.82 19.24 18.81
CA LYS A 150 -4.39 19.02 20.15
C LYS A 150 -5.45 17.91 20.21
N ARG A 151 -5.92 17.45 19.05
CA ARG A 151 -6.92 16.36 18.94
C ARG A 151 -6.31 14.97 19.10
N LEU A 152 -4.97 14.88 19.05
CA LEU A 152 -4.26 13.60 19.11
C LEU A 152 -4.25 13.05 20.54
N ASP A 153 -4.81 11.86 20.68
CA ASP A 153 -4.88 11.17 21.96
C ASP A 153 -4.40 9.73 21.81
N ILE A 154 -3.32 9.41 22.52
CA ILE A 154 -2.73 8.07 22.51
C ILE A 154 -3.66 7.04 23.16
N ALA A 155 -4.49 7.46 24.13
CA ALA A 155 -5.42 6.56 24.80
C ALA A 155 -6.42 5.90 23.84
N ARG A 156 -6.70 6.54 22.70
CA ARG A 156 -7.56 5.99 21.65
C ARG A 156 -6.95 4.80 20.91
N LEU A 157 -5.64 4.60 20.98
CA LEU A 157 -4.97 3.43 20.40
C LEU A 157 -5.09 2.20 21.29
N GLU A 158 -5.33 2.38 22.59
CA GLU A 158 -5.44 1.31 23.56
C GLU A 158 -6.87 0.75 23.64
N SER A 159 -7.85 1.50 23.11
CA SER A 159 -9.26 1.08 23.00
C SER A 159 -9.61 0.90 21.54
N PRO A 160 -9.39 -0.30 20.96
CA PRO A 160 -9.82 -0.63 19.61
C PRO A 160 -11.32 -0.82 19.50
#